data_e63484dc6c5b41b7ae0bc714dc90a424
#
_entry.id   e63484dc6c5b41b7ae0bc714dc90a424
#
_cell.length_a   1.000
_cell.length_b   1.000
_cell.length_c   1.000
_cell.angle_alpha   90.00
_cell.angle_beta   90.00
_cell.angle_gamma   90.00
#
_symmetry.space_group_name_H-M   'P 1'
#
loop_
_entity.id
_entity.type
_entity.pdbx_description
1 polymer ?
#
loop_
_entity_poly.entity_id
_entity_poly.type
_entity_poly.pdbx_seq_one_letter_code
_entity_poly.pdbx_strand_id
1 'polypeptide(L)'
;MTARVIDRTLIYTSAVVLAIWALVPFYLIAISALTPQPNSSDYPKPLFPTSVSLATMQLFLESSGIVPAMLNSLIVALLTVGVGLALGAPAAYALARFRFRGREAFGAVVLVTKMFPIAVLAIPLAAIFVRLGLYDNLITVALVHAAMALPFVILIVGGAFVALPYDLEEAAETLGSSRWGAFVRVALPPAVPSLAAAAIFAFVISWNEVFAASILTVRSRTLPAQILASLSTSPIALKLVAGFFMVLPAVLFILLVRRYLRSAWGPR
;
A
#
# COMPACT_ATOMS: atom_id res chain seq x y z
N MET A 1 -3.02 -31.60 -30.44
CA MET A 1 -3.83 -30.35 -30.36
C MET A 1 -4.75 -30.31 -29.14
N THR A 2 -5.35 -31.43 -28.77
CA THR A 2 -6.27 -31.58 -27.63
C THR A 2 -5.67 -31.27 -26.25
N ALA A 3 -4.45 -31.71 -25.93
CA ALA A 3 -3.83 -31.45 -24.63
C ALA A 3 -3.60 -29.97 -24.36
N ARG A 4 -3.14 -29.16 -25.31
CA ARG A 4 -2.94 -27.71 -25.18
C ARG A 4 -4.25 -26.93 -25.02
N VAL A 5 -5.36 -27.42 -25.54
CA VAL A 5 -6.69 -26.82 -25.39
C VAL A 5 -7.21 -27.09 -23.98
N ILE A 6 -7.07 -28.32 -23.49
CA ILE A 6 -7.46 -28.74 -22.14
C ILE A 6 -6.69 -27.93 -21.11
N ASP A 7 -5.35 -27.76 -21.26
CA ASP A 7 -4.53 -26.95 -20.35
C ASP A 7 -4.98 -25.48 -20.30
N ARG A 8 -5.28 -24.90 -21.46
CA ARG A 8 -5.78 -23.51 -21.51
C ARG A 8 -7.15 -23.37 -20.85
N THR A 9 -8.06 -24.30 -21.09
CA THR A 9 -9.39 -24.27 -20.47
C THR A 9 -9.28 -24.39 -18.96
N LEU A 10 -8.46 -25.30 -18.44
CA LEU A 10 -8.22 -25.45 -17.01
C LEU A 10 -7.61 -24.17 -16.39
N ILE A 11 -6.63 -23.56 -17.06
CA ILE A 11 -6.01 -22.30 -16.59
C ILE A 11 -7.04 -21.17 -16.53
N TYR A 12 -7.85 -20.98 -17.57
CA TYR A 12 -8.86 -19.92 -17.57
C TYR A 12 -9.98 -20.18 -16.56
N THR A 13 -10.45 -21.43 -16.45
CA THR A 13 -11.48 -21.78 -15.49
C THR A 13 -11.00 -21.58 -14.05
N SER A 14 -9.79 -22.05 -13.72
CA SER A 14 -9.21 -21.84 -12.40
C SER A 14 -8.96 -20.35 -12.10
N ALA A 15 -8.50 -19.58 -13.08
CA ALA A 15 -8.33 -18.13 -12.94
C ALA A 15 -9.67 -17.41 -12.66
N VAL A 16 -10.74 -17.78 -13.39
CA VAL A 16 -12.09 -17.21 -13.16
C VAL A 16 -12.63 -17.59 -11.78
N VAL A 17 -12.50 -18.85 -11.39
CA VAL A 17 -12.95 -19.33 -10.07
C VAL A 17 -12.21 -18.57 -8.94
N LEU A 18 -10.89 -18.45 -9.04
CA LEU A 18 -10.09 -17.71 -8.08
C LEU A 18 -10.44 -16.22 -8.06
N ALA A 19 -10.68 -15.62 -9.23
CA ALA A 19 -11.09 -14.21 -9.30
C ALA A 19 -12.45 -13.98 -8.64
N ILE A 20 -13.44 -14.84 -8.91
CA ILE A 20 -14.76 -14.77 -8.26
C ILE A 20 -14.60 -14.95 -6.75
N TRP A 21 -13.88 -15.98 -6.31
CA TRP A 21 -13.63 -16.23 -4.89
C TRP A 21 -12.98 -15.05 -4.18
N ALA A 22 -12.00 -14.39 -4.82
CA ALA A 22 -11.34 -13.21 -4.28
C ALA A 22 -12.25 -11.97 -4.26
N LEU A 23 -13.17 -11.82 -5.23
CA LEU A 23 -14.03 -10.65 -5.34
C LEU A 23 -15.30 -10.74 -4.48
N VAL A 24 -15.75 -11.95 -4.12
CA VAL A 24 -16.97 -12.15 -3.30
C VAL A 24 -16.97 -11.36 -2.01
N PRO A 25 -15.91 -11.36 -1.16
CA PRO A 25 -15.94 -10.57 0.09
C PRO A 25 -16.07 -9.07 -0.17
N PHE A 26 -15.43 -8.53 -1.19
CA PHE A 26 -15.56 -7.10 -1.55
C PHE A 26 -16.96 -6.77 -2.06
N TYR A 27 -17.54 -7.66 -2.85
CA TYR A 27 -18.91 -7.55 -3.32
C TYR A 27 -19.91 -7.54 -2.14
N LEU A 28 -19.75 -8.46 -1.17
CA LEU A 28 -20.60 -8.53 0.00
C LEU A 28 -20.46 -7.29 0.91
N ILE A 29 -19.26 -6.75 1.07
CA ILE A 29 -19.03 -5.49 1.79
C ILE A 29 -19.73 -4.33 1.06
N ALA A 30 -19.59 -4.23 -0.25
CA ALA A 30 -20.20 -3.17 -1.05
C ALA A 30 -21.73 -3.21 -0.99
N ILE A 31 -22.34 -4.39 -1.18
CA ILE A 31 -23.80 -4.55 -1.04
C ILE A 31 -24.25 -4.19 0.38
N SER A 32 -23.55 -4.68 1.40
CA SER A 32 -23.92 -4.42 2.78
C SER A 32 -23.83 -2.93 3.14
N ALA A 33 -22.87 -2.22 2.55
CA ALA A 33 -22.74 -0.78 2.72
C ALA A 33 -23.87 0.01 2.03
N LEU A 34 -24.45 -0.55 0.97
CA LEU A 34 -25.57 0.04 0.19
C LEU A 34 -26.95 -0.41 0.65
N THR A 35 -27.04 -1.37 1.60
CA THR A 35 -28.32 -1.87 2.10
C THR A 35 -28.85 -0.98 3.22
N PRO A 36 -30.16 -0.64 3.26
CA PRO A 36 -30.77 0.13 4.36
C PRO A 36 -30.52 -0.52 5.72
N GLN A 37 -30.41 0.30 6.78
CA GLN A 37 -30.07 -0.15 8.14
C GLN A 37 -30.93 -1.29 8.71
N PRO A 38 -32.26 -1.30 8.60
CA PRO A 38 -33.09 -2.38 9.17
C PRO A 38 -32.67 -3.76 8.63
N ASN A 39 -32.27 -3.82 7.36
CA ASN A 39 -31.98 -5.06 6.64
C ASN A 39 -30.49 -5.40 6.62
N SER A 40 -29.63 -4.55 7.20
CA SER A 40 -28.17 -4.78 7.18
C SER A 40 -27.74 -5.97 8.03
N SER A 41 -28.57 -6.39 8.99
CA SER A 41 -28.33 -7.51 9.89
C SER A 41 -29.09 -8.79 9.51
N ASP A 42 -29.90 -8.74 8.43
CA ASP A 42 -30.66 -9.90 7.97
C ASP A 42 -29.75 -11.04 7.55
N TYR A 43 -30.14 -12.25 7.93
CA TYR A 43 -29.43 -13.47 7.56
C TYR A 43 -30.42 -14.56 7.12
N PRO A 44 -30.19 -15.24 5.97
CA PRO A 44 -29.07 -15.08 5.04
C PRO A 44 -29.15 -13.79 4.23
N LYS A 45 -28.00 -13.14 4.01
CA LYS A 45 -27.94 -11.93 3.19
C LYS A 45 -28.33 -12.22 1.74
N PRO A 46 -29.22 -11.40 1.16
CA PRO A 46 -29.54 -11.53 -0.26
C PRO A 46 -28.30 -11.22 -1.10
N LEU A 47 -28.04 -12.06 -2.11
CA LEU A 47 -26.91 -11.85 -3.03
C LEU A 47 -27.09 -10.58 -3.89
N PHE A 48 -28.33 -10.15 -4.08
CA PHE A 48 -28.66 -8.92 -4.80
C PHE A 48 -29.44 -8.00 -3.85
N PRO A 49 -29.10 -6.70 -3.79
CA PRO A 49 -29.80 -5.77 -2.92
C PRO A 49 -31.25 -5.61 -3.42
N THR A 50 -32.21 -5.78 -2.54
CA THR A 50 -33.63 -5.54 -2.81
C THR A 50 -33.96 -4.05 -2.86
N SER A 51 -33.13 -3.23 -2.19
CA SER A 51 -33.19 -1.78 -2.19
C SER A 51 -31.79 -1.21 -1.96
N VAL A 52 -31.51 -0.05 -2.57
CA VAL A 52 -30.21 0.65 -2.43
C VAL A 52 -30.44 1.94 -1.64
N SER A 53 -29.63 2.17 -0.62
CA SER A 53 -29.67 3.39 0.19
C SER A 53 -28.27 3.87 0.51
N LEU A 54 -28.03 5.16 0.38
CA LEU A 54 -26.79 5.83 0.79
C LEU A 54 -26.86 6.38 2.22
N ALA A 55 -27.99 6.23 2.90
CA ALA A 55 -28.20 6.81 4.23
C ALA A 55 -27.16 6.35 5.25
N THR A 56 -26.76 5.06 5.24
CA THR A 56 -25.72 4.55 6.13
C THR A 56 -24.34 5.10 5.79
N MET A 57 -24.05 5.33 4.51
CA MET A 57 -22.80 5.97 4.07
C MET A 57 -22.75 7.44 4.52
N GLN A 58 -23.86 8.17 4.37
CA GLN A 58 -23.96 9.56 4.85
C GLN A 58 -23.75 9.62 6.36
N LEU A 59 -24.46 8.79 7.12
CA LEU A 59 -24.31 8.69 8.58
C LEU A 59 -22.85 8.38 8.99
N PHE A 60 -22.17 7.51 8.26
CA PHE A 60 -20.76 7.22 8.48
C PHE A 60 -19.88 8.45 8.23
N LEU A 61 -20.06 9.14 7.12
CA LEU A 61 -19.28 10.32 6.76
C LEU A 61 -19.56 11.50 7.71
N GLU A 62 -20.80 11.64 8.22
CA GLU A 62 -21.19 12.64 9.21
C GLU A 62 -20.70 12.28 10.63
N SER A 63 -20.27 11.03 10.86
CA SER A 63 -19.73 10.63 12.16
C SER A 63 -18.45 11.41 12.48
N SER A 64 -18.33 11.83 13.75
CA SER A 64 -17.26 12.72 14.20
C SER A 64 -15.87 12.17 13.87
N GLY A 65 -15.07 12.99 13.19
CA GLY A 65 -13.66 12.70 12.88
C GLY A 65 -13.43 11.77 11.69
N ILE A 66 -14.46 11.21 11.02
CA ILE A 66 -14.25 10.27 9.90
C ILE A 66 -13.66 10.97 8.67
N VAL A 67 -14.25 12.06 8.20
CA VAL A 67 -13.75 12.77 7.01
C VAL A 67 -12.35 13.32 7.22
N PRO A 68 -12.01 14.00 8.33
CA PRO A 68 -10.63 14.37 8.63
C PRO A 68 -9.68 13.18 8.69
N ALA A 69 -10.10 12.05 9.27
CA ALA A 69 -9.28 10.84 9.35
C ALA A 69 -9.00 10.20 7.97
N MET A 70 -9.97 10.27 7.04
CA MET A 70 -9.77 9.85 5.65
C MET A 70 -8.71 10.72 4.96
N LEU A 71 -8.79 12.03 5.10
CA LEU A 71 -7.80 12.96 4.55
C LEU A 71 -6.41 12.74 5.18
N ASN A 72 -6.35 12.56 6.50
CA ASN A 72 -5.11 12.24 7.20
C ASN A 72 -4.48 10.94 6.66
N SER A 73 -5.28 9.89 6.49
CA SER A 73 -4.80 8.63 5.89
C SER A 73 -4.24 8.82 4.49
N LEU A 74 -4.90 9.61 3.65
CA LEU A 74 -4.44 9.88 2.30
C LEU A 74 -3.11 10.64 2.32
N ILE A 75 -3.00 11.68 3.15
CA ILE A 75 -1.77 12.46 3.32
C ILE A 75 -0.63 11.54 3.81
N VAL A 76 -0.87 10.77 4.87
CA VAL A 76 0.13 9.84 5.43
C VAL A 76 0.56 8.81 4.38
N ALA A 77 -0.37 8.21 3.64
CA ALA A 77 -0.05 7.22 2.63
C ALA A 77 0.76 7.81 1.47
N LEU A 78 0.41 8.99 0.98
CA LEU A 78 1.15 9.67 -0.08
C LEU A 78 2.55 10.10 0.38
N LEU A 79 2.69 10.62 1.61
CA LEU A 79 4.00 10.91 2.20
C LEU A 79 4.83 9.65 2.36
N THR A 80 4.22 8.55 2.81
CA THR A 80 4.88 7.23 2.92
C THR A 80 5.42 6.76 1.57
N VAL A 81 4.62 6.88 0.51
CA VAL A 81 5.06 6.55 -0.86
C VAL A 81 6.22 7.45 -1.27
N GLY A 82 6.08 8.77 -1.10
CA GLY A 82 7.10 9.74 -1.47
C GLY A 82 8.43 9.48 -0.78
N VAL A 83 8.42 9.38 0.55
CA VAL A 83 9.62 9.10 1.36
C VAL A 83 10.18 7.71 1.07
N GLY A 84 9.29 6.71 0.99
CA GLY A 84 9.68 5.33 0.71
C GLY A 84 10.40 5.18 -0.63
N LEU A 85 9.89 5.81 -1.70
CA LEU A 85 10.53 5.79 -3.01
C LEU A 85 11.79 6.65 -3.06
N ALA A 86 11.77 7.85 -2.48
CA ALA A 86 12.91 8.76 -2.47
C ALA A 86 14.14 8.17 -1.77
N LEU A 87 13.94 7.40 -0.71
CA LEU A 87 15.02 6.72 0.02
C LEU A 87 15.28 5.31 -0.51
N GLY A 88 14.21 4.57 -0.83
CA GLY A 88 14.31 3.17 -1.22
C GLY A 88 14.89 2.96 -2.61
N ALA A 89 14.58 3.81 -3.60
CA ALA A 89 15.10 3.64 -4.94
C ALA A 89 16.63 3.87 -5.03
N PRO A 90 17.21 4.94 -4.45
CA PRO A 90 18.65 5.09 -4.39
C PRO A 90 19.34 3.98 -3.58
N ALA A 91 18.73 3.53 -2.48
CA ALA A 91 19.26 2.43 -1.68
C ALA A 91 19.28 1.10 -2.48
N ALA A 92 18.18 0.82 -3.18
CA ALA A 92 18.06 -0.34 -4.07
C ALA A 92 19.10 -0.30 -5.20
N TYR A 93 19.28 0.87 -5.82
CA TYR A 93 20.29 1.10 -6.83
C TYR A 93 21.71 0.88 -6.30
N ALA A 94 22.02 1.45 -5.12
CA ALA A 94 23.33 1.27 -4.49
C ALA A 94 23.62 -0.22 -4.19
N LEU A 95 22.64 -0.94 -3.69
CA LEU A 95 22.75 -2.38 -3.46
C LEU A 95 22.88 -3.19 -4.75
N ALA A 96 22.29 -2.75 -5.86
CA ALA A 96 22.40 -3.46 -7.14
C ALA A 96 23.75 -3.21 -7.83
N ARG A 97 24.28 -1.99 -7.75
CA ARG A 97 25.44 -1.52 -8.57
C ARG A 97 26.75 -1.49 -7.85
N PHE A 98 26.77 -1.13 -6.55
CA PHE A 98 28.03 -0.95 -5.86
C PHE A 98 28.46 -2.20 -5.08
N ARG A 99 29.74 -2.52 -5.17
CA ARG A 99 30.41 -3.54 -4.35
C ARG A 99 31.11 -2.83 -3.18
N PHE A 100 30.54 -2.91 -1.98
CA PHE A 100 31.13 -2.34 -0.78
C PHE A 100 31.16 -3.39 0.35
N ARG A 101 32.08 -3.19 1.30
CA ARG A 101 32.17 -4.08 2.48
C ARG A 101 30.89 -3.94 3.31
N GLY A 102 30.25 -5.07 3.62
CA GLY A 102 29.00 -5.08 4.38
C GLY A 102 27.70 -5.02 3.56
N ARG A 103 27.77 -5.05 2.20
CA ARG A 103 26.58 -5.05 1.33
C ARG A 103 25.56 -6.14 1.70
N GLU A 104 26.04 -7.38 1.89
CA GLU A 104 25.20 -8.52 2.26
C GLU A 104 24.62 -8.35 3.66
N ALA A 105 25.43 -7.89 4.61
CA ALA A 105 24.99 -7.60 5.98
C ALA A 105 23.91 -6.49 5.98
N PHE A 106 24.09 -5.43 5.19
CA PHE A 106 23.09 -4.37 5.07
C PHE A 106 21.77 -4.91 4.48
N GLY A 107 21.85 -5.72 3.42
CA GLY A 107 20.67 -6.39 2.85
C GLY A 107 19.95 -7.29 3.87
N ALA A 108 20.71 -8.04 4.66
CA ALA A 108 20.18 -8.87 5.73
C ALA A 108 19.51 -8.03 6.84
N VAL A 109 20.14 -6.93 7.28
CA VAL A 109 19.57 -6.01 8.28
C VAL A 109 18.26 -5.44 7.79
N VAL A 110 18.18 -4.99 6.53
CA VAL A 110 16.94 -4.48 5.93
C VAL A 110 15.81 -5.52 6.02
N LEU A 111 16.10 -6.80 5.81
CA LEU A 111 15.11 -7.87 5.95
C LEU A 111 14.76 -8.17 7.41
N VAL A 112 15.76 -8.19 8.29
CA VAL A 112 15.57 -8.47 9.74
C VAL A 112 14.68 -7.42 10.40
N THR A 113 14.71 -6.16 9.94
CA THR A 113 13.79 -5.11 10.46
C THR A 113 12.30 -5.50 10.33
N LYS A 114 11.96 -6.39 9.38
CA LYS A 114 10.59 -6.90 9.22
C LYS A 114 10.16 -7.93 10.26
N MET A 115 11.10 -8.51 10.97
CA MET A 115 10.80 -9.50 12.01
C MET A 115 10.26 -8.85 13.29
N PHE A 116 10.45 -7.54 13.46
CA PHE A 116 9.95 -6.83 14.61
C PHE A 116 8.49 -6.42 14.41
N PRO A 117 7.55 -6.91 15.24
CA PRO A 117 6.15 -6.50 15.17
C PRO A 117 6.02 -5.00 15.47
N ILE A 118 5.38 -4.24 14.57
CA ILE A 118 5.18 -2.80 14.75
C ILE A 118 4.41 -2.48 16.04
N ALA A 119 3.51 -3.36 16.46
CA ALA A 119 2.76 -3.20 17.70
C ALA A 119 3.67 -3.11 18.94
N VAL A 120 4.81 -3.82 18.93
CA VAL A 120 5.80 -3.78 20.01
C VAL A 120 6.64 -2.50 19.94
N LEU A 121 6.99 -2.07 18.72
CA LEU A 121 7.81 -0.88 18.50
C LEU A 121 7.03 0.44 18.67
N ALA A 122 5.72 0.42 18.50
CA ALA A 122 4.90 1.64 18.51
C ALA A 122 4.96 2.38 19.86
N ILE A 123 4.97 1.66 20.98
CA ILE A 123 5.04 2.27 22.32
C ILE A 123 6.38 3.00 22.56
N PRO A 124 7.58 2.39 22.40
CA PRO A 124 8.83 3.10 22.56
C PRO A 124 9.00 4.23 21.54
N LEU A 125 8.50 4.05 20.29
CA LEU A 125 8.49 5.13 19.29
C LEU A 125 7.64 6.31 19.76
N ALA A 126 6.45 6.08 20.31
CA ALA A 126 5.60 7.13 20.85
C ALA A 126 6.33 7.90 21.97
N ALA A 127 7.00 7.21 22.89
CA ALA A 127 7.78 7.86 23.94
C ALA A 127 8.91 8.74 23.39
N ILE A 128 9.58 8.31 22.33
CA ILE A 128 10.61 9.10 21.63
C ILE A 128 9.98 10.35 21.00
N PHE A 129 8.87 10.18 20.25
CA PHE A 129 8.22 11.29 19.56
C PHE A 129 7.57 12.30 20.51
N VAL A 130 7.09 11.87 21.67
CA VAL A 130 6.65 12.78 22.75
C VAL A 130 7.82 13.66 23.22
N ARG A 131 8.99 13.07 23.48
CA ARG A 131 10.20 13.81 23.90
C ARG A 131 10.71 14.78 22.84
N LEU A 132 10.53 14.45 21.57
CA LEU A 132 10.92 15.30 20.44
C LEU A 132 9.87 16.37 20.08
N GLY A 133 8.70 16.39 20.74
CA GLY A 133 7.60 17.29 20.40
C GLY A 133 6.92 16.97 19.07
N LEU A 134 7.09 15.74 18.57
CA LEU A 134 6.56 15.26 17.28
C LEU A 134 5.39 14.28 17.44
N TYR A 135 4.85 14.14 18.64
CA TYR A 135 3.68 13.30 18.90
C TYR A 135 2.42 13.92 18.29
N ASP A 136 1.45 13.08 17.91
CA ASP A 136 0.19 13.47 17.27
C ASP A 136 0.38 14.25 15.95
N ASN A 137 1.37 13.86 15.15
CA ASN A 137 1.74 14.52 13.91
C ASN A 137 1.73 13.53 12.73
N LEU A 138 1.12 13.92 11.60
CA LEU A 138 1.00 13.09 10.40
C LEU A 138 2.36 12.75 9.77
N ILE A 139 3.33 13.65 9.84
CA ILE A 139 4.69 13.42 9.34
C ILE A 139 5.35 12.28 10.12
N THR A 140 5.19 12.27 11.43
CA THR A 140 5.70 11.19 12.29
C THR A 140 5.13 9.84 11.91
N VAL A 141 3.82 9.77 11.72
CA VAL A 141 3.16 8.54 11.27
C VAL A 141 3.68 8.12 9.89
N ALA A 142 3.80 9.06 8.96
CA ALA A 142 4.31 8.78 7.61
C ALA A 142 5.76 8.26 7.62
N LEU A 143 6.62 8.80 8.48
CA LEU A 143 8.00 8.32 8.64
C LEU A 143 8.06 6.89 9.18
N VAL A 144 7.23 6.57 10.16
CA VAL A 144 7.12 5.19 10.69
C VAL A 144 6.61 4.24 9.62
N HIS A 145 5.55 4.63 8.88
CA HIS A 145 5.03 3.82 7.77
C HIS A 145 6.04 3.68 6.63
N ALA A 146 6.80 4.74 6.32
CA ALA A 146 7.88 4.67 5.33
C ALA A 146 8.98 3.69 5.76
N ALA A 147 9.38 3.73 7.03
CA ALA A 147 10.34 2.76 7.57
C ALA A 147 9.82 1.31 7.45
N MET A 148 8.51 1.09 7.63
CA MET A 148 7.88 -0.21 7.41
C MET A 148 7.86 -0.62 5.94
N ALA A 149 7.68 0.32 5.02
CA ALA A 149 7.60 0.06 3.58
C ALA A 149 8.98 -0.10 2.92
N LEU A 150 10.01 0.59 3.43
CA LEU A 150 11.37 0.66 2.86
C LEU A 150 11.95 -0.70 2.44
N PRO A 151 11.95 -1.77 3.26
CA PRO A 151 12.50 -3.05 2.85
C PRO A 151 11.84 -3.62 1.61
N PHE A 152 10.53 -3.47 1.47
CA PHE A 152 9.80 -3.94 0.29
C PHE A 152 10.09 -3.09 -0.93
N VAL A 153 10.19 -1.76 -0.76
CA VAL A 153 10.58 -0.85 -1.84
C VAL A 153 11.96 -1.21 -2.36
N ILE A 154 12.94 -1.42 -1.46
CA ILE A 154 14.30 -1.81 -1.82
C ILE A 154 14.31 -3.15 -2.58
N LEU A 155 13.57 -4.15 -2.12
CA LEU A 155 13.49 -5.46 -2.77
C LEU A 155 12.86 -5.39 -4.16
N ILE A 156 11.68 -4.73 -4.27
CA ILE A 156 10.93 -4.65 -5.52
C ILE A 156 11.71 -3.88 -6.58
N VAL A 157 12.24 -2.71 -6.21
CA VAL A 157 12.98 -1.83 -7.14
C VAL A 157 14.37 -2.38 -7.43
N GLY A 158 15.00 -3.03 -6.44
CA GLY A 158 16.31 -3.64 -6.58
C GLY A 158 16.35 -4.72 -7.64
N GLY A 159 15.27 -5.52 -7.75
CA GLY A 159 15.15 -6.53 -8.82
C GLY A 159 15.21 -5.92 -10.23
N ALA A 160 14.61 -4.73 -10.44
CA ALA A 160 14.68 -4.04 -11.72
C ALA A 160 16.10 -3.57 -12.04
N PHE A 161 16.80 -3.00 -11.06
CA PHE A 161 18.18 -2.55 -11.28
C PHE A 161 19.16 -3.72 -11.54
N VAL A 162 18.94 -4.86 -10.89
CA VAL A 162 19.76 -6.07 -11.16
C VAL A 162 19.52 -6.59 -12.58
N ALA A 163 18.30 -6.52 -13.09
CA ALA A 163 17.95 -6.98 -14.43
C ALA A 163 18.40 -6.04 -15.55
N LEU A 164 18.69 -4.77 -15.25
CA LEU A 164 19.13 -3.79 -16.24
C LEU A 164 20.62 -3.99 -16.57
N PRO A 165 21.03 -4.11 -17.87
CA PRO A 165 22.43 -4.20 -18.28
C PRO A 165 23.24 -3.00 -17.80
N TYR A 166 24.40 -3.26 -17.20
CA TYR A 166 25.27 -2.20 -16.66
C TYR A 166 25.92 -1.35 -17.77
N ASP A 167 26.11 -1.94 -18.94
CA ASP A 167 26.73 -1.29 -20.12
C ASP A 167 26.02 0.00 -20.53
N LEU A 168 24.71 0.12 -20.28
CA LEU A 168 23.94 1.33 -20.56
C LEU A 168 24.38 2.51 -19.69
N GLU A 169 24.74 2.25 -18.45
CA GLU A 169 25.21 3.27 -17.51
C GLU A 169 26.67 3.64 -17.81
N GLU A 170 27.52 2.64 -18.13
CA GLU A 170 28.91 2.87 -18.57
C GLU A 170 28.98 3.70 -19.86
N ALA A 171 28.10 3.43 -20.84
CA ALA A 171 28.01 4.22 -22.05
C ALA A 171 27.63 5.68 -21.75
N ALA A 172 26.71 5.91 -20.83
CA ALA A 172 26.34 7.26 -20.42
C ALA A 172 27.49 8.00 -19.70
N GLU A 173 28.24 7.30 -18.83
CA GLU A 173 29.41 7.85 -18.14
C GLU A 173 30.54 8.18 -19.13
N THR A 174 30.77 7.34 -20.15
CA THR A 174 31.74 7.58 -21.24
C THR A 174 31.37 8.84 -22.06
N LEU A 175 30.08 9.13 -22.22
CA LEU A 175 29.56 10.35 -22.86
C LEU A 175 29.54 11.56 -21.92
N GLY A 176 30.16 11.48 -20.74
CA GLY A 176 30.32 12.58 -19.80
C GLY A 176 29.20 12.74 -18.77
N SER A 177 28.30 11.77 -18.66
CA SER A 177 27.30 11.79 -17.59
C SER A 177 27.96 11.49 -16.23
N SER A 178 27.56 12.22 -15.18
CA SER A 178 27.92 11.83 -13.82
C SER A 178 27.18 10.55 -13.41
N ARG A 179 27.68 9.83 -12.40
CA ARG A 179 26.99 8.63 -11.83
C ARG A 179 25.55 8.92 -11.39
N TRP A 180 25.32 10.08 -10.81
CA TRP A 180 23.95 10.51 -10.47
C TRP A 180 23.12 10.78 -11.73
N GLY A 181 23.73 11.35 -12.77
CA GLY A 181 23.10 11.52 -14.09
C GLY A 181 22.73 10.19 -14.74
N ALA A 182 23.63 9.20 -14.72
CA ALA A 182 23.39 7.84 -15.20
C ALA A 182 22.24 7.17 -14.42
N PHE A 183 22.24 7.29 -13.08
CA PHE A 183 21.14 6.79 -12.26
C PHE A 183 19.80 7.40 -12.68
N VAL A 184 19.66 8.74 -12.69
CA VAL A 184 18.37 9.41 -12.90
C VAL A 184 17.89 9.31 -14.34
N ARG A 185 18.82 9.40 -15.34
CA ARG A 185 18.45 9.49 -16.75
C ARG A 185 18.46 8.16 -17.49
N VAL A 186 19.24 7.18 -17.00
CA VAL A 186 19.45 5.89 -17.69
C VAL A 186 18.84 4.74 -16.89
N ALA A 187 19.17 4.61 -15.60
CA ALA A 187 18.71 3.47 -14.80
C ALA A 187 17.28 3.61 -14.28
N LEU A 188 16.88 4.83 -13.87
CA LEU A 188 15.57 5.06 -13.22
C LEU A 188 14.37 4.92 -14.20
N PRO A 189 14.40 5.43 -15.46
CA PRO A 189 13.26 5.33 -16.37
C PRO A 189 12.82 3.90 -16.69
N PRO A 190 13.71 2.93 -16.99
CA PRO A 190 13.31 1.53 -17.16
C PRO A 190 12.79 0.88 -15.87
N ALA A 191 13.17 1.39 -14.70
CA ALA A 191 12.69 0.89 -13.40
C ALA A 191 11.31 1.44 -12.99
N VAL A 192 10.71 2.38 -13.75
CA VAL A 192 9.40 2.99 -13.46
C VAL A 192 8.30 1.95 -13.17
N PRO A 193 8.18 0.82 -13.89
CA PRO A 193 7.19 -0.19 -13.55
C PRO A 193 7.39 -0.80 -12.16
N SER A 194 8.62 -1.05 -11.76
CA SER A 194 8.94 -1.57 -10.43
C SER A 194 8.75 -0.50 -9.34
N LEU A 195 9.04 0.77 -9.65
CA LEU A 195 8.70 1.90 -8.78
C LEU A 195 7.19 2.02 -8.59
N ALA A 196 6.41 1.84 -9.64
CA ALA A 196 4.95 1.84 -9.57
C ALA A 196 4.42 0.69 -8.70
N ALA A 197 4.98 -0.51 -8.84
CA ALA A 197 4.65 -1.66 -7.98
C ALA A 197 5.02 -1.39 -6.52
N ALA A 198 6.20 -0.84 -6.26
CA ALA A 198 6.64 -0.47 -4.92
C ALA A 198 5.78 0.64 -4.31
N ALA A 199 5.33 1.62 -5.12
CA ALA A 199 4.42 2.68 -4.70
C ALA A 199 3.07 2.11 -4.26
N ILE A 200 2.48 1.18 -5.04
CA ILE A 200 1.23 0.49 -4.66
C ILE A 200 1.43 -0.23 -3.33
N PHE A 201 2.52 -0.95 -3.18
CA PHE A 201 2.80 -1.71 -1.96
C PHE A 201 2.95 -0.80 -0.74
N ALA A 202 3.73 0.30 -0.87
CA ALA A 202 3.93 1.28 0.19
C ALA A 202 2.61 1.98 0.58
N PHE A 203 1.79 2.34 -0.42
CA PHE A 203 0.46 2.92 -0.18
C PHE A 203 -0.43 1.97 0.60
N VAL A 204 -0.54 0.71 0.17
CA VAL A 204 -1.41 -0.28 0.80
C VAL A 204 -0.96 -0.60 2.23
N ILE A 205 0.35 -0.71 2.49
CA ILE A 205 0.88 -0.87 3.85
C ILE A 205 0.45 0.31 4.72
N SER A 206 0.67 1.53 4.26
CA SER A 206 0.36 2.74 5.03
C SER A 206 -1.14 2.93 5.23
N TRP A 207 -1.94 2.68 4.18
CA TRP A 207 -3.38 2.82 4.22
C TRP A 207 -4.05 1.88 5.22
N ASN A 208 -3.54 0.64 5.35
CA ASN A 208 -4.12 -0.38 6.24
C ASN A 208 -3.46 -0.43 7.63
N GLU A 209 -2.47 0.41 7.90
CA GLU A 209 -1.79 0.39 9.19
C GLU A 209 -2.67 1.01 10.28
N VAL A 210 -2.87 0.26 11.36
CA VAL A 210 -3.76 0.62 12.48
C VAL A 210 -2.96 0.86 13.76
N PHE A 211 -2.00 -0.03 14.08
CA PHE A 211 -1.37 -0.09 15.41
C PHE A 211 -0.48 1.11 15.70
N ALA A 212 0.48 1.41 14.82
CA ALA A 212 1.35 2.55 15.00
C ALA A 212 0.53 3.85 14.97
N ALA A 213 -0.38 3.99 14.00
CA ALA A 213 -1.21 5.18 13.88
C ALA A 213 -2.07 5.40 15.12
N SER A 214 -2.68 4.37 15.71
CA SER A 214 -3.53 4.50 16.90
C SER A 214 -2.75 4.87 18.17
N ILE A 215 -1.47 4.49 18.25
CA ILE A 215 -0.60 4.81 19.39
C ILE A 215 0.08 6.17 19.21
N LEU A 216 0.44 6.53 17.97
CA LEU A 216 1.17 7.77 17.67
C LEU A 216 0.26 8.99 17.52
N THR A 217 -1.06 8.80 17.41
CA THR A 217 -2.01 9.91 17.22
C THR A 217 -3.20 9.84 18.19
N VAL A 218 -3.69 11.02 18.57
CA VAL A 218 -4.90 11.17 19.39
C VAL A 218 -5.94 12.00 18.65
N ARG A 219 -5.56 13.15 18.11
CA ARG A 219 -6.42 14.08 17.36
C ARG A 219 -6.26 13.89 15.85
N SER A 220 -5.00 13.71 15.38
CA SER A 220 -4.65 13.58 13.97
C SER A 220 -4.72 12.13 13.48
N ARG A 221 -5.78 11.40 13.85
CA ARG A 221 -5.92 9.98 13.54
C ARG A 221 -6.03 9.72 12.06
N THR A 222 -5.46 8.59 11.63
CA THR A 222 -5.76 7.98 10.32
C THR A 222 -7.13 7.28 10.36
N LEU A 223 -7.71 7.00 9.20
CA LEU A 223 -9.01 6.33 9.11
C LEU A 223 -9.05 4.99 9.86
N PRO A 224 -8.08 4.06 9.68
CA PRO A 224 -8.07 2.81 10.44
C PRO A 224 -8.01 3.03 11.96
N ALA A 225 -7.19 3.97 12.42
CA ALA A 225 -7.07 4.32 13.84
C ALA A 225 -8.38 4.95 14.39
N GLN A 226 -9.05 5.79 13.59
CA GLN A 226 -10.32 6.39 13.95
C GLN A 226 -11.44 5.35 14.00
N ILE A 227 -11.48 4.43 13.02
CA ILE A 227 -12.42 3.30 13.01
C ILE A 227 -12.24 2.44 14.26
N LEU A 228 -11.00 2.09 14.62
CA LEU A 228 -10.73 1.32 15.83
C LEU A 228 -11.21 2.03 17.08
N ALA A 229 -11.02 3.36 17.18
CA ALA A 229 -11.38 4.14 18.35
C ALA A 229 -12.90 4.39 18.50
N SER A 230 -13.61 4.60 17.39
CA SER A 230 -14.99 5.06 17.40
C SER A 230 -16.03 3.97 17.08
N LEU A 231 -15.66 2.95 16.31
CA LEU A 231 -16.59 1.94 15.82
C LEU A 231 -16.58 0.62 16.61
N SER A 232 -15.78 0.50 17.67
CA SER A 232 -15.74 -0.72 18.49
C SER A 232 -17.12 -1.10 19.03
N THR A 233 -17.92 -0.10 19.47
CA THR A 233 -19.28 -0.24 20.01
C THR A 233 -20.38 0.08 19.01
N SER A 234 -20.05 0.44 17.77
CA SER A 234 -21.02 0.86 16.75
C SER A 234 -21.77 -0.33 16.12
N PRO A 235 -22.97 -0.09 15.57
CA PRO A 235 -23.72 -1.09 14.83
C PRO A 235 -22.93 -1.70 13.68
N ILE A 236 -23.22 -2.97 13.35
CA ILE A 236 -22.51 -3.71 12.30
C ILE A 236 -22.60 -3.03 10.92
N ALA A 237 -23.70 -2.34 10.64
CA ALA A 237 -23.90 -1.59 9.41
C ALA A 237 -22.81 -0.52 9.19
N LEU A 238 -22.46 0.26 10.21
CA LEU A 238 -21.40 1.25 10.15
C LEU A 238 -20.02 0.62 9.97
N LYS A 239 -19.79 -0.56 10.59
CA LYS A 239 -18.53 -1.31 10.41
C LYS A 239 -18.37 -1.82 8.97
N LEU A 240 -19.46 -2.24 8.33
CA LEU A 240 -19.44 -2.67 6.92
C LEU A 240 -19.17 -1.50 5.97
N VAL A 241 -19.80 -0.34 6.23
CA VAL A 241 -19.51 0.90 5.50
C VAL A 241 -18.06 1.34 5.71
N ALA A 242 -17.55 1.27 6.94
CA ALA A 242 -16.13 1.54 7.22
C ALA A 242 -15.22 0.64 6.40
N GLY A 243 -15.52 -0.67 6.33
CA GLY A 243 -14.81 -1.63 5.48
C GLY A 243 -14.84 -1.23 4.00
N PHE A 244 -15.97 -0.76 3.48
CA PHE A 244 -16.07 -0.25 2.12
C PHE A 244 -15.14 0.95 1.88
N PHE A 245 -15.13 1.94 2.77
CA PHE A 245 -14.23 3.09 2.69
C PHE A 245 -12.77 2.74 2.91
N MET A 246 -12.45 1.63 3.56
CA MET A 246 -11.08 1.11 3.64
C MET A 246 -10.60 0.52 2.31
N VAL A 247 -11.49 -0.13 1.56
CA VAL A 247 -11.13 -0.78 0.28
C VAL A 247 -11.03 0.24 -0.86
N LEU A 248 -11.96 1.19 -0.92
CA LEU A 248 -12.13 2.08 -2.07
C LEU A 248 -10.87 2.88 -2.45
N PRO A 249 -10.19 3.60 -1.55
CA PRO A 249 -8.99 4.37 -1.92
C PRO A 249 -7.80 3.50 -2.34
N ALA A 250 -7.65 2.32 -1.75
CA ALA A 250 -6.62 1.38 -2.18
C ALA A 250 -6.85 0.92 -3.62
N VAL A 251 -8.09 0.54 -3.96
CA VAL A 251 -8.46 0.18 -5.34
C VAL A 251 -8.26 1.35 -6.29
N LEU A 252 -8.69 2.55 -5.93
CA LEU A 252 -8.51 3.75 -6.75
C LEU A 252 -7.02 4.03 -6.99
N PHE A 253 -6.18 3.94 -5.96
CA PHE A 253 -4.74 4.14 -6.11
C PHE A 253 -4.11 3.11 -7.05
N ILE A 254 -4.47 1.83 -6.90
CA ILE A 254 -4.02 0.76 -7.80
C ILE A 254 -4.44 1.06 -9.25
N LEU A 255 -5.69 1.47 -9.47
CA LEU A 255 -6.21 1.81 -10.79
C LEU A 255 -5.49 3.01 -11.42
N LEU A 256 -5.11 4.02 -10.64
CA LEU A 256 -4.34 5.17 -11.11
C LEU A 256 -2.91 4.78 -11.50
N VAL A 257 -2.27 3.92 -10.70
CA VAL A 257 -0.86 3.55 -10.89
C VAL A 257 -0.68 2.43 -11.91
N ARG A 258 -1.71 1.59 -12.16
CA ARG A 258 -1.63 0.41 -13.07
C ARG A 258 -1.12 0.73 -14.47
N ARG A 259 -1.34 1.96 -14.96
CA ARG A 259 -0.85 2.39 -16.29
C ARG A 259 0.67 2.32 -16.41
N TYR A 260 1.38 2.55 -15.30
CA TYR A 260 2.84 2.50 -15.25
C TYR A 260 3.38 1.05 -15.18
N LEU A 261 2.56 0.10 -14.70
CA LEU A 261 2.92 -1.32 -14.68
C LEU A 261 2.96 -1.93 -16.09
N ARG A 262 2.12 -1.44 -17.00
CA ARG A 262 1.99 -2.00 -18.37
C ARG A 262 3.23 -1.79 -19.23
N SER A 263 4.05 -0.78 -18.95
CA SER A 263 5.29 -0.55 -19.72
C SER A 263 6.35 -1.64 -19.52
N ALA A 264 6.25 -2.45 -18.45
CA ALA A 264 7.10 -3.62 -18.24
C ALA A 264 6.72 -4.82 -19.11
N TRP A 265 5.50 -4.83 -19.67
CA TRP A 265 4.93 -5.91 -20.46
C TRP A 265 4.73 -5.45 -21.91
N GLY A 266 5.68 -4.69 -22.46
CA GLY A 266 5.65 -4.20 -23.83
C GLY A 266 5.34 -5.31 -24.84
N PRO A 267 4.81 -4.96 -26.04
CA PRO A 267 4.41 -5.97 -27.02
C PRO A 267 5.62 -6.84 -27.36
N ARG A 268 5.47 -8.15 -27.16
CA ARG A 268 6.36 -9.17 -27.67
C ARG A 268 6.05 -9.41 -29.13
#